data_ce6aa4fe38809b05285f04f30efb32bf
#
_entry.id   ce6aa4fe38809b05285f04f30efb32bf
#
_cell.length_a   1.000
_cell.length_b   1.000
_cell.length_c   1.000
_cell.angle_alpha   90.00
_cell.angle_beta   90.00
_cell.angle_gamma   90.00
#
_symmetry.space_group_name_H-M   'P 1'
#
loop_
_entity.id
_entity.type
_entity.pdbx_description
1 polymer ?
#
loop_
_entity_poly.entity_id
_entity_poly.type
_entity_poly.pdbx_seq_one_letter_code
_entity_poly.pdbx_strand_id
1 'polypeptide(L)'
;MRISSIIPCVRNANGSGHEQRRQTDDPGKDEVNRMNDFRKTAQEMLEFIRISPTCFHAVANIGRMLEAAGFQQLQEKEEWKLEKGGRYYTERNDSSVIAFVIPEKEVGIRGFHMAAAHSDSPCFKIKEKPELTVEEHYLRLNTEKYGGMILSTWLDRPLSVAGRLAVKNGNGIEGRLVNIDRDLCVIPNVAIHMNREMNKGVEYNPQVDLLPLLADVSFDEYDAHTTYDAQTASENAEEQPEAVEKPTLVALAAETAGVDAETILGEDLFLYTRQEGKMIGAKGEFVLSPRLDDLQSAFALTKAFTESTPAEYINVCAVFDNEEVGSGTRQGADSTFLEDILQRIAEGLQADHSSYLRWVADSFLISADNAHAVHPNHPEKADPANRPYLNGGIVIKYHGGQKYTTDGISAAKMKDYCERAKVPYQTYANRSDIAGGSTLGNISTAHVSVSSVDIGLPQLAMHSAVETAGMKDTEYAVRALKEFWGE
;
A
#
# COMPACT_ATOMS: atom_id res chain seq x y z
N MET A 1 7.26 37.70 -65.40
CA MET A 1 7.55 39.13 -65.61
C MET A 1 8.17 39.66 -64.36
N ARG A 2 9.47 39.82 -64.35
CA ARG A 2 10.27 41.07 -64.19
C ARG A 2 10.02 41.77 -62.85
N ILE A 3 10.99 41.68 -61.91
CA ILE A 3 12.26 42.43 -61.72
C ILE A 3 12.01 43.80 -61.05
N SER A 4 12.61 44.02 -59.86
CA SER A 4 13.71 44.96 -59.56
C SER A 4 13.65 45.24 -58.03
N SER A 5 14.59 44.81 -57.21
CA SER A 5 15.88 45.43 -56.83
C SER A 5 15.79 46.93 -56.41
N ILE A 6 16.20 47.21 -55.15
CA ILE A 6 17.16 48.31 -54.80
C ILE A 6 17.55 48.15 -53.30
N ILE A 7 18.86 48.02 -53.07
CA ILE A 7 19.61 48.32 -51.84
C ILE A 7 20.21 49.75 -52.11
N PRO A 8 20.47 50.59 -51.11
CA PRO A 8 21.48 50.48 -50.08
C PRO A 8 21.18 51.33 -48.80
N CYS A 9 21.79 51.20 -47.70
CA CYS A 9 23.03 51.79 -47.21
C CYS A 9 23.24 51.59 -45.68
N VAL A 10 24.45 51.34 -45.33
CA VAL A 10 25.07 51.11 -44.03
C VAL A 10 25.05 52.38 -43.17
N ARG A 11 24.83 52.24 -41.82
CA ARG A 11 25.56 52.99 -40.78
C ARG A 11 25.69 52.16 -39.49
N ASN A 12 26.96 51.99 -39.09
CA ASN A 12 27.40 51.48 -37.79
C ASN A 12 26.95 52.33 -36.62
N ALA A 13 26.53 51.71 -35.54
CA ALA A 13 26.64 52.26 -34.19
C ALA A 13 26.88 51.12 -33.21
N ASN A 14 28.02 51.10 -32.56
CA ASN A 14 28.41 50.22 -31.45
C ASN A 14 27.47 50.44 -30.27
N GLY A 15 26.93 49.37 -29.72
CA GLY A 15 26.21 49.32 -28.46
C GLY A 15 26.44 47.97 -27.80
N SER A 16 27.28 47.94 -26.77
CA SER A 16 27.52 46.79 -25.89
C SER A 16 26.25 46.42 -25.15
N GLY A 17 25.55 45.40 -25.63
CA GLY A 17 24.42 44.79 -24.95
C GLY A 17 24.83 43.38 -24.48
N HIS A 18 24.80 43.19 -23.15
CA HIS A 18 24.87 41.87 -22.53
C HIS A 18 23.79 40.97 -23.13
N GLU A 19 24.15 40.03 -23.98
CA GLU A 19 23.32 38.89 -24.35
C GLU A 19 23.19 37.99 -23.11
N GLN A 20 22.08 38.16 -22.37
CA GLN A 20 21.56 37.07 -21.52
C GLN A 20 21.22 35.91 -22.47
N ARG A 21 22.06 34.88 -22.49
CA ARG A 21 21.74 33.58 -23.07
C ARG A 21 20.46 33.09 -22.36
N ARG A 22 19.32 33.22 -23.02
CA ARG A 22 18.16 32.40 -22.72
C ARG A 22 18.62 30.96 -22.93
N GLN A 23 18.69 30.20 -21.83
CA GLN A 23 18.74 28.73 -21.90
C GLN A 23 17.52 28.33 -22.72
N THR A 24 17.72 27.88 -23.93
CA THR A 24 16.69 27.19 -24.71
C THR A 24 16.49 25.86 -24.02
N ASP A 25 15.38 25.72 -23.26
CA ASP A 25 14.93 24.46 -22.75
C ASP A 25 14.82 23.49 -23.93
N ASP A 26 15.61 22.42 -23.88
CA ASP A 26 15.58 21.37 -24.88
C ASP A 26 14.41 20.44 -24.59
N PRO A 27 13.33 20.44 -25.40
CA PRO A 27 12.12 19.65 -25.12
C PRO A 27 12.43 18.15 -24.95
N GLY A 28 13.48 17.65 -25.57
CA GLY A 28 13.89 16.23 -25.43
C GLY A 28 14.49 15.92 -24.07
N LYS A 29 15.20 16.87 -23.45
CA LYS A 29 15.74 16.68 -22.07
C LYS A 29 14.64 16.68 -21.02
N ASP A 30 13.63 17.53 -21.17
CA ASP A 30 12.50 17.59 -20.25
C ASP A 30 11.68 16.31 -20.28
N GLU A 31 11.47 15.71 -21.44
CA GLU A 31 10.75 14.44 -21.57
C GLU A 31 11.54 13.28 -20.95
N VAL A 32 12.85 13.24 -21.16
CA VAL A 32 13.74 12.24 -20.55
C VAL A 32 13.75 12.38 -19.02
N ASN A 33 13.84 13.60 -18.49
CA ASN A 33 13.81 13.85 -17.05
C ASN A 33 12.49 13.40 -16.43
N ARG A 34 11.36 13.75 -17.05
CA ARG A 34 10.02 13.29 -16.59
C ARG A 34 9.92 11.77 -16.59
N MET A 35 10.43 11.08 -17.59
CA MET A 35 10.41 9.63 -17.64
C MET A 35 11.27 8.99 -16.54
N ASN A 36 12.39 9.62 -16.20
CA ASN A 36 13.23 9.19 -15.09
C ASN A 36 12.52 9.35 -13.75
N ASP A 37 11.76 10.45 -13.53
CA ASP A 37 10.97 10.64 -12.32
C ASP A 37 9.92 9.54 -12.16
N PHE A 38 9.16 9.22 -13.21
CA PHE A 38 8.18 8.14 -13.20
C PHE A 38 8.80 6.79 -12.80
N ARG A 39 9.93 6.45 -13.42
CA ARG A 39 10.64 5.19 -13.12
C ARG A 39 11.18 5.17 -11.70
N LYS A 40 11.72 6.28 -11.22
CA LYS A 40 12.25 6.42 -9.87
C LYS A 40 11.15 6.20 -8.84
N THR A 41 10.01 6.90 -8.98
CA THR A 41 8.87 6.75 -8.08
C THR A 41 8.30 5.32 -8.10
N ALA A 42 8.20 4.70 -9.28
CA ALA A 42 7.78 3.31 -9.38
C ALA A 42 8.75 2.35 -8.68
N GLN A 43 10.07 2.56 -8.76
CA GLN A 43 11.07 1.77 -8.06
C GLN A 43 11.00 1.96 -6.54
N GLU A 44 10.86 3.21 -6.07
CA GLU A 44 10.69 3.52 -4.65
C GLU A 44 9.44 2.85 -4.07
N MET A 45 8.32 2.87 -4.80
CA MET A 45 7.09 2.17 -4.44
C MET A 45 7.30 0.66 -4.38
N LEU A 46 7.94 0.05 -5.38
CA LEU A 46 8.21 -1.38 -5.40
C LEU A 46 9.09 -1.82 -4.23
N GLU A 47 10.07 -1.00 -3.86
CA GLU A 47 10.91 -1.25 -2.69
C GLU A 47 10.11 -1.14 -1.40
N PHE A 48 9.24 -0.12 -1.26
CA PHE A 48 8.33 0.01 -0.13
C PHE A 48 7.42 -1.22 0.03
N ILE A 49 6.83 -1.72 -1.07
CA ILE A 49 6.00 -2.92 -1.05
C ILE A 49 6.83 -4.16 -0.68
N ARG A 50 8.06 -4.28 -1.19
CA ARG A 50 8.95 -5.41 -0.91
C ARG A 50 9.23 -5.56 0.59
N ILE A 51 9.50 -4.45 1.27
CA ILE A 51 9.79 -4.45 2.71
C ILE A 51 8.53 -4.38 3.60
N SER A 52 7.34 -4.37 2.99
CA SER A 52 6.04 -4.26 3.66
C SER A 52 5.17 -5.50 3.40
N PRO A 53 5.57 -6.71 3.86
CA PRO A 53 4.83 -7.94 3.60
C PRO A 53 3.46 -8.00 4.29
N THR A 54 3.22 -7.21 5.35
CA THR A 54 1.95 -7.12 6.09
C THR A 54 1.64 -5.68 6.48
N CYS A 55 0.41 -5.40 6.92
CA CYS A 55 -0.02 -4.10 7.44
C CYS A 55 0.91 -3.55 8.55
N PHE A 56 1.39 -4.42 9.45
CA PHE A 56 2.34 -4.03 10.51
C PHE A 56 3.67 -3.52 9.94
N HIS A 57 4.21 -4.20 8.93
CA HIS A 57 5.44 -3.77 8.27
C HIS A 57 5.22 -2.50 7.45
N ALA A 58 4.05 -2.35 6.81
CA ALA A 58 3.70 -1.16 6.04
C ALA A 58 3.68 0.07 6.94
N VAL A 59 2.99 0.00 8.09
CA VAL A 59 2.92 1.11 9.05
C VAL A 59 4.28 1.42 9.66
N ALA A 60 5.06 0.41 10.05
CA ALA A 60 6.42 0.63 10.55
C ALA A 60 7.33 1.32 9.51
N ASN A 61 7.16 0.99 8.21
CA ASN A 61 7.92 1.65 7.14
C ASN A 61 7.41 3.07 6.86
N ILE A 62 6.11 3.31 6.94
CA ILE A 62 5.52 4.67 6.90
C ILE A 62 6.07 5.51 8.06
N GLY A 63 6.09 4.97 9.29
CA GLY A 63 6.68 5.63 10.44
C GLY A 63 8.14 6.05 10.20
N ARG A 64 8.97 5.15 9.63
CA ARG A 64 10.35 5.49 9.25
C ARG A 64 10.43 6.60 8.19
N MET A 65 9.54 6.61 7.19
CA MET A 65 9.48 7.68 6.19
C MET A 65 9.10 9.01 6.83
N LEU A 66 8.16 9.01 7.76
CA LEU A 66 7.73 10.19 8.53
C LEU A 66 8.85 10.70 9.43
N GLU A 67 9.51 9.84 10.18
CA GLU A 67 10.66 10.20 11.03
C GLU A 67 11.82 10.80 10.23
N ALA A 68 12.14 10.20 9.07
CA ALA A 68 13.16 10.72 8.16
C ALA A 68 12.80 12.12 7.61
N ALA A 69 11.50 12.45 7.55
CA ALA A 69 10.99 13.77 7.17
C ALA A 69 10.80 14.73 8.37
N GLY A 70 11.25 14.35 9.57
CA GLY A 70 11.23 15.19 10.78
C GLY A 70 9.90 15.18 11.54
N PHE A 71 9.06 14.16 11.35
CA PHE A 71 7.86 13.98 12.14
C PHE A 71 8.18 13.39 13.51
N GLN A 72 7.46 13.81 14.53
CA GLN A 72 7.53 13.29 15.89
C GLN A 72 6.38 12.33 16.15
N GLN A 73 6.67 11.13 16.65
CA GLN A 73 5.66 10.21 17.09
C GLN A 73 5.00 10.70 18.40
N LEU A 74 3.67 10.68 18.43
CA LEU A 74 2.87 10.97 19.61
C LEU A 74 2.17 9.69 20.09
N GLN A 75 2.10 9.52 21.39
CA GLN A 75 1.37 8.42 22.00
C GLN A 75 -0.05 8.84 22.33
N GLU A 76 -1.05 8.05 21.91
CA GLU A 76 -2.47 8.37 22.19
C GLU A 76 -2.80 8.47 23.69
N LYS A 77 -2.09 7.73 24.56
CA LYS A 77 -2.27 7.73 26.01
C LYS A 77 -1.64 8.92 26.74
N GLU A 78 -0.91 9.78 26.03
CA GLU A 78 -0.17 10.91 26.59
C GLU A 78 -0.82 12.24 26.22
N GLU A 79 -0.52 13.31 26.98
CA GLU A 79 -0.89 14.68 26.60
C GLU A 79 -0.04 15.16 25.41
N TRP A 80 -0.70 15.80 24.46
CA TRP A 80 -0.02 16.33 23.27
C TRP A 80 0.30 17.82 23.44
N LYS A 81 1.53 18.18 23.17
CA LYS A 81 1.97 19.57 23.07
C LYS A 81 2.24 19.88 21.60
N LEU A 82 1.30 20.55 20.98
CA LEU A 82 1.33 20.87 19.56
C LEU A 82 1.84 22.28 19.32
N GLU A 83 2.73 22.44 18.35
CA GLU A 83 3.35 23.70 17.98
C GLU A 83 3.02 24.06 16.52
N LYS A 84 3.02 25.35 16.20
CA LYS A 84 2.90 25.84 14.81
C LYS A 84 4.08 25.32 13.98
N GLY A 85 3.82 24.88 12.77
CA GLY A 85 4.82 24.22 11.91
C GLY A 85 5.18 22.81 12.35
N GLY A 86 4.60 22.32 13.45
CA GLY A 86 4.87 20.97 13.98
C GLY A 86 4.40 19.87 13.04
N ARG A 87 5.17 18.80 12.99
CA ARG A 87 4.94 17.59 12.20
C ARG A 87 4.83 16.41 13.14
N TYR A 88 3.71 15.73 13.14
CA TYR A 88 3.40 14.69 14.12
C TYR A 88 2.74 13.49 13.46
N TYR A 89 2.88 12.30 14.08
CA TYR A 89 2.11 11.13 13.74
C TYR A 89 1.79 10.29 14.97
N THR A 90 0.77 9.47 14.88
CA THR A 90 0.40 8.48 15.89
C THR A 90 -0.03 7.19 15.22
N GLU A 91 0.16 6.07 15.89
CA GLU A 91 -0.18 4.74 15.42
C GLU A 91 -1.21 4.09 16.33
N ARG A 92 -2.10 3.30 15.73
CA ARG A 92 -3.06 2.48 16.48
C ARG A 92 -2.90 1.02 16.06
N ASN A 93 -2.70 0.13 17.03
CA ASN A 93 -2.48 -1.30 16.83
C ASN A 93 -1.22 -1.65 16.01
N ASP A 94 -0.25 -0.74 15.84
CA ASP A 94 0.93 -0.88 14.96
C ASP A 94 0.57 -1.23 13.49
N SER A 95 -0.69 -1.07 13.10
CA SER A 95 -1.20 -1.42 11.77
C SER A 95 -1.97 -0.29 11.08
N SER A 96 -2.23 0.81 11.79
CA SER A 96 -2.79 2.06 11.24
C SER A 96 -2.01 3.26 11.73
N VAL A 97 -1.90 4.29 10.90
CA VAL A 97 -1.17 5.52 11.22
C VAL A 97 -1.93 6.75 10.75
N ILE A 98 -1.95 7.80 11.56
CA ILE A 98 -2.41 9.13 11.18
C ILE A 98 -1.28 10.13 11.44
N ALA A 99 -0.84 10.80 10.38
CA ALA A 99 0.15 11.88 10.45
C ALA A 99 -0.50 13.22 10.13
N PHE A 100 0.00 14.29 10.76
CA PHE A 100 -0.52 15.63 10.53
C PHE A 100 0.58 16.70 10.62
N VAL A 101 0.35 17.80 9.87
CA VAL A 101 1.23 18.97 9.87
C VAL A 101 0.41 20.21 10.15
N ILE A 102 0.85 20.99 11.13
CA ILE A 102 0.20 22.25 11.53
C ILE A 102 0.81 23.41 10.71
N PRO A 103 0.01 24.31 10.13
CA PRO A 103 0.53 25.47 9.43
C PRO A 103 1.45 26.34 10.30
N GLU A 104 2.51 26.86 9.70
CA GLU A 104 3.50 27.71 10.41
C GLU A 104 3.00 29.15 10.61
N LYS A 105 2.15 29.65 9.68
CA LYS A 105 1.67 31.02 9.68
C LYS A 105 0.52 31.26 10.66
N GLU A 106 0.43 32.50 11.22
CA GLU A 106 -0.69 32.96 12.05
C GLU A 106 -1.99 33.27 11.27
N VAL A 107 -2.13 32.71 10.09
CA VAL A 107 -3.41 32.75 9.36
C VAL A 107 -4.39 31.86 10.11
N GLY A 108 -5.62 32.29 10.30
CA GLY A 108 -6.63 31.47 10.98
C GLY A 108 -6.76 30.10 10.25
N ILE A 109 -6.62 29.02 11.01
CA ILE A 109 -6.80 27.67 10.46
C ILE A 109 -8.22 27.55 9.93
N ARG A 110 -8.36 27.11 8.70
CA ARG A 110 -9.65 26.95 8.03
C ARG A 110 -10.28 25.60 8.30
N GLY A 111 -9.47 24.53 8.31
CA GLY A 111 -9.96 23.17 8.46
C GLY A 111 -8.84 22.14 8.25
N PHE A 112 -9.21 20.95 7.80
CA PHE A 112 -8.32 19.86 7.55
C PHE A 112 -8.31 19.48 6.06
N HIS A 113 -7.14 19.37 5.46
CA HIS A 113 -6.93 18.71 4.18
C HIS A 113 -6.45 17.29 4.42
N MET A 114 -7.34 16.32 4.23
CA MET A 114 -7.14 14.93 4.60
C MET A 114 -7.03 14.05 3.36
N ALA A 115 -6.11 13.08 3.38
CA ALA A 115 -6.15 11.97 2.44
C ALA A 115 -5.97 10.64 3.19
N ALA A 116 -6.70 9.61 2.76
CA ALA A 116 -6.73 8.31 3.41
C ALA A 116 -6.50 7.18 2.39
N ALA A 117 -5.80 6.12 2.84
CA ALA A 117 -5.53 4.85 2.15
C ALA A 117 -5.58 3.71 3.17
N HIS A 118 -5.28 2.46 2.75
CA HIS A 118 -5.20 1.35 3.70
C HIS A 118 -3.86 0.58 3.62
N SER A 119 -3.54 -0.14 4.71
CA SER A 119 -2.27 -0.84 4.92
C SER A 119 -2.35 -2.34 4.67
N ASP A 120 -3.55 -2.91 4.75
CA ASP A 120 -3.81 -4.33 4.59
C ASP A 120 -4.01 -4.70 3.11
N SER A 121 -4.00 -5.98 2.82
CA SER A 121 -4.25 -6.55 1.48
C SER A 121 -4.78 -7.97 1.64
N PRO A 122 -5.56 -8.51 0.68
CA PRO A 122 -6.09 -9.86 0.78
C PRO A 122 -4.98 -10.91 0.85
N CYS A 123 -5.06 -11.82 1.82
CA CYS A 123 -4.06 -12.85 2.05
C CYS A 123 -4.64 -14.03 2.87
N PHE A 124 -3.80 -14.96 3.28
CA PHE A 124 -4.17 -15.99 4.25
C PHE A 124 -3.59 -15.65 5.61
N LYS A 125 -4.46 -15.59 6.64
CA LYS A 125 -4.04 -15.47 8.04
C LYS A 125 -3.75 -16.86 8.61
N ILE A 126 -2.67 -17.00 9.36
CA ILE A 126 -2.34 -18.20 10.14
C ILE A 126 -3.29 -18.26 11.35
N LYS A 127 -3.82 -19.44 11.62
CA LYS A 127 -4.67 -19.68 12.81
C LYS A 127 -3.83 -19.98 14.03
N GLU A 128 -4.39 -19.77 15.24
CA GLU A 128 -3.76 -19.97 16.55
C GLU A 128 -3.07 -21.32 16.74
N LYS A 129 -3.60 -22.38 16.13
CA LYS A 129 -2.93 -23.69 16.03
C LYS A 129 -2.47 -23.89 14.59
N PRO A 130 -1.22 -23.51 14.30
CA PRO A 130 -0.80 -23.32 12.92
C PRO A 130 -0.48 -24.62 12.16
N GLU A 131 -0.20 -25.72 12.83
CA GLU A 131 0.28 -26.94 12.17
C GLU A 131 -0.79 -28.04 12.12
N LEU A 132 -0.87 -28.71 10.96
CA LEU A 132 -1.70 -29.88 10.71
C LEU A 132 -0.87 -30.98 10.05
N THR A 133 -0.72 -32.11 10.71
CA THR A 133 -0.04 -33.30 10.13
C THR A 133 -1.01 -34.07 9.23
N VAL A 134 -0.50 -34.52 8.07
CA VAL A 134 -1.24 -35.31 7.07
C VAL A 134 -0.52 -36.61 6.79
N GLU A 135 -1.23 -37.74 6.90
CA GLU A 135 -0.73 -39.08 6.65
C GLU A 135 0.61 -39.39 7.38
N GLU A 136 0.86 -38.73 8.52
CA GLU A 136 2.10 -38.82 9.30
C GLU A 136 3.37 -38.39 8.55
N HIS A 137 3.24 -37.86 7.31
CA HIS A 137 4.35 -37.47 6.44
C HIS A 137 4.48 -35.97 6.24
N TYR A 138 3.35 -35.25 6.07
CA TYR A 138 3.40 -33.85 5.71
C TYR A 138 2.94 -32.95 6.85
N LEU A 139 3.59 -31.81 6.99
CA LEU A 139 3.17 -30.70 7.83
C LEU A 139 2.59 -29.60 6.97
N ARG A 140 1.33 -29.21 7.22
CA ARG A 140 0.65 -28.12 6.55
C ARG A 140 0.36 -26.99 7.53
N LEU A 141 0.29 -25.76 7.02
CA LEU A 141 -0.17 -24.62 7.78
C LEU A 141 -1.70 -24.54 7.78
N ASN A 142 -2.26 -24.33 8.96
CA ASN A 142 -3.70 -24.11 9.16
C ASN A 142 -4.01 -22.61 8.98
N THR A 143 -4.69 -22.27 7.90
CA THR A 143 -4.93 -20.90 7.49
C THR A 143 -6.41 -20.60 7.29
N GLU A 144 -6.75 -19.31 7.28
CA GLU A 144 -8.05 -18.82 6.87
C GLU A 144 -7.90 -17.61 5.94
N LYS A 145 -8.91 -17.35 5.13
CA LYS A 145 -8.92 -16.18 4.24
C LYS A 145 -9.02 -14.91 5.04
N TYR A 146 -8.21 -13.93 4.66
CA TYR A 146 -8.31 -12.54 5.05
C TYR A 146 -8.65 -11.72 3.80
N GLY A 147 -9.87 -11.19 3.72
CA GLY A 147 -10.37 -10.45 2.55
C GLY A 147 -10.84 -11.31 1.37
N GLY A 148 -11.15 -10.64 0.29
CA GLY A 148 -11.77 -11.18 -0.93
C GLY A 148 -10.80 -11.52 -2.05
N MET A 149 -9.88 -12.48 -1.88
CA MET A 149 -8.81 -12.78 -2.83
C MET A 149 -9.22 -13.69 -4.00
N ILE A 150 -8.48 -13.61 -5.11
CA ILE A 150 -8.54 -14.56 -6.23
C ILE A 150 -7.73 -15.81 -5.86
N LEU A 151 -8.41 -16.83 -5.34
CA LEU A 151 -7.80 -18.00 -4.72
C LEU A 151 -6.81 -18.75 -5.62
N SER A 152 -7.13 -18.94 -6.91
CA SER A 152 -6.28 -19.67 -7.86
C SER A 152 -4.88 -19.07 -8.05
N THR A 153 -4.72 -17.78 -7.76
CA THR A 153 -3.45 -17.08 -7.96
C THR A 153 -2.42 -17.36 -6.86
N TRP A 154 -2.82 -18.04 -5.78
CA TRP A 154 -1.95 -18.40 -4.66
C TRP A 154 -1.29 -19.77 -4.83
N LEU A 155 -1.73 -20.56 -5.81
CA LEU A 155 -1.23 -21.91 -6.07
C LEU A 155 0.13 -21.90 -6.76
N ASP A 156 0.94 -22.95 -6.52
CA ASP A 156 2.20 -23.28 -7.19
C ASP A 156 3.26 -22.17 -7.17
N ARG A 157 3.29 -21.36 -6.14
CA ARG A 157 4.29 -20.29 -5.98
C ARG A 157 4.95 -20.32 -4.62
N PRO A 158 6.19 -19.86 -4.51
CA PRO A 158 6.85 -19.70 -3.23
C PRO A 158 6.11 -18.70 -2.35
N LEU A 159 5.80 -19.11 -1.13
CA LEU A 159 5.18 -18.29 -0.10
C LEU A 159 6.08 -18.21 1.12
N SER A 160 5.90 -17.18 1.91
CA SER A 160 6.52 -17.02 3.22
C SER A 160 5.51 -16.50 4.24
N VAL A 161 5.97 -16.37 5.50
CA VAL A 161 5.17 -15.90 6.62
C VAL A 161 5.81 -14.65 7.20
N ALA A 162 4.99 -13.65 7.47
CA ALA A 162 5.38 -12.43 8.16
C ALA A 162 4.24 -11.94 9.05
N GLY A 163 4.53 -11.07 10.01
CA GLY A 163 3.52 -10.49 10.88
C GLY A 163 4.10 -9.89 12.14
N ARG A 164 3.38 -10.09 13.23
CA ARG A 164 3.74 -9.60 14.56
C ARG A 164 3.59 -10.72 15.59
N LEU A 165 4.56 -10.82 16.50
CA LEU A 165 4.51 -11.66 17.68
C LEU A 165 4.20 -10.79 18.90
N ALA A 166 3.33 -11.26 19.78
CA ALA A 166 3.09 -10.68 21.08
C ALA A 166 4.01 -11.36 22.10
N VAL A 167 5.07 -10.69 22.51
CA VAL A 167 6.16 -11.24 23.32
C VAL A 167 6.09 -10.69 24.73
N LYS A 168 6.20 -11.57 25.73
CA LYS A 168 6.29 -11.18 27.12
C LYS A 168 7.64 -10.49 27.41
N ASN A 169 7.59 -9.26 27.89
CA ASN A 169 8.77 -8.49 28.29
C ASN A 169 8.58 -7.93 29.71
N GLY A 170 9.23 -8.56 30.67
CA GLY A 170 9.06 -8.24 32.10
C GLY A 170 7.58 -8.41 32.54
N ASN A 171 6.95 -7.31 32.97
CA ASN A 171 5.53 -7.30 33.39
C ASN A 171 4.58 -6.89 32.25
N GLY A 172 5.09 -6.64 31.03
CA GLY A 172 4.32 -6.20 29.88
C GLY A 172 4.34 -7.19 28.73
N ILE A 173 3.60 -6.81 27.68
CA ILE A 173 3.61 -7.49 26.39
C ILE A 173 4.02 -6.44 25.35
N GLU A 174 4.95 -6.78 24.47
CA GLU A 174 5.36 -5.94 23.35
C GLU A 174 5.13 -6.64 22.02
N GLY A 175 4.85 -5.86 20.97
CA GLY A 175 4.80 -6.35 19.60
C GLY A 175 6.21 -6.47 19.02
N ARG A 176 6.51 -7.60 18.38
CA ARG A 176 7.75 -7.82 17.63
C ARG A 176 7.42 -8.18 16.20
N LEU A 177 7.88 -7.36 15.26
CA LEU A 177 7.75 -7.68 13.84
C LEU A 177 8.61 -8.89 13.48
N VAL A 178 8.06 -9.76 12.67
CA VAL A 178 8.75 -10.93 12.13
C VAL A 178 8.47 -11.08 10.65
N ASN A 179 9.53 -11.36 9.89
CA ASN A 179 9.44 -11.73 8.48
C ASN A 179 10.44 -12.86 8.21
N ILE A 180 9.95 -14.08 7.97
CA ILE A 180 10.81 -15.25 7.75
C ILE A 180 11.64 -15.10 6.47
N ASP A 181 11.19 -14.30 5.51
CA ASP A 181 11.90 -13.84 4.30
C ASP A 181 12.70 -14.90 3.52
N ARG A 182 12.16 -16.11 3.42
CA ARG A 182 12.66 -17.19 2.58
C ARG A 182 11.50 -17.91 1.90
N ASP A 183 11.76 -18.70 0.86
CA ASP A 183 10.78 -19.59 0.24
C ASP A 183 10.45 -20.72 1.24
N LEU A 184 9.36 -20.52 2.00
CA LEU A 184 9.05 -21.33 3.17
C LEU A 184 8.04 -22.44 2.87
N CYS A 185 7.01 -22.13 2.11
CA CYS A 185 5.90 -23.05 1.86
C CYS A 185 5.29 -22.84 0.47
N VAL A 186 4.43 -23.77 0.06
CA VAL A 186 3.71 -23.73 -1.22
C VAL A 186 2.31 -24.32 -1.05
N ILE A 187 1.33 -23.80 -1.78
CA ILE A 187 0.02 -24.43 -1.94
C ILE A 187 0.04 -25.19 -3.27
N PRO A 188 0.21 -26.51 -3.29
CA PRO A 188 0.32 -27.26 -4.54
C PRO A 188 -1.04 -27.49 -5.18
N ASN A 189 -1.12 -27.34 -6.50
CA ASN A 189 -2.28 -27.78 -7.27
C ASN A 189 -2.41 -29.30 -7.29
N VAL A 190 -3.63 -29.79 -7.42
CA VAL A 190 -3.89 -31.18 -7.77
C VAL A 190 -3.47 -31.42 -9.23
N ALA A 191 -2.68 -32.47 -9.49
CA ALA A 191 -2.21 -32.77 -10.83
C ALA A 191 -3.36 -32.94 -11.82
N ILE A 192 -3.19 -32.47 -13.06
CA ILE A 192 -4.21 -32.55 -14.12
C ILE A 192 -4.71 -33.98 -14.36
N HIS A 193 -3.88 -35.00 -14.12
CA HIS A 193 -4.26 -36.40 -14.26
C HIS A 193 -5.25 -36.87 -13.17
N MET A 194 -5.25 -36.21 -12.03
CA MET A 194 -6.14 -36.50 -10.90
C MET A 194 -7.40 -35.61 -10.92
N ASN A 195 -7.36 -34.45 -11.62
CA ASN A 195 -8.50 -33.59 -11.85
C ASN A 195 -8.51 -33.06 -13.29
N ARG A 196 -9.12 -33.79 -14.20
CA ARG A 196 -9.16 -33.45 -15.64
C ARG A 196 -10.07 -32.24 -15.96
N GLU A 197 -10.93 -31.85 -15.03
CA GLU A 197 -11.84 -30.70 -15.17
C GLU A 197 -11.18 -29.38 -14.74
N MET A 198 -9.93 -29.42 -14.25
CA MET A 198 -9.21 -28.25 -13.70
C MET A 198 -9.32 -27.01 -14.60
N ASN A 199 -9.17 -27.16 -15.91
CA ASN A 199 -9.21 -26.04 -16.86
C ASN A 199 -10.64 -25.60 -17.25
N LYS A 200 -11.70 -26.21 -16.70
CA LYS A 200 -13.09 -25.81 -16.93
C LYS A 200 -13.64 -24.91 -15.82
N GLY A 201 -12.85 -24.65 -14.80
CA GLY A 201 -13.19 -23.89 -13.61
C GLY A 201 -13.22 -24.78 -12.37
N VAL A 202 -12.65 -24.26 -11.28
CA VAL A 202 -12.61 -24.94 -9.98
C VAL A 202 -13.14 -24.01 -8.91
N GLU A 203 -14.09 -24.48 -8.14
CA GLU A 203 -14.51 -23.84 -6.90
C GLU A 203 -13.60 -24.35 -5.77
N TYR A 204 -12.65 -23.53 -5.34
CA TYR A 204 -11.69 -23.88 -4.29
C TYR A 204 -12.34 -23.80 -2.90
N ASN A 205 -12.14 -24.86 -2.10
CA ASN A 205 -12.45 -24.83 -0.68
C ASN A 205 -11.18 -24.47 0.12
N PRO A 206 -11.15 -23.31 0.78
CA PRO A 206 -9.95 -22.86 1.49
C PRO A 206 -9.44 -23.82 2.56
N GLN A 207 -10.33 -24.57 3.22
CA GLN A 207 -9.96 -25.52 4.28
C GLN A 207 -9.42 -26.86 3.73
N VAL A 208 -9.74 -27.19 2.47
CA VAL A 208 -9.38 -28.47 1.86
C VAL A 208 -8.26 -28.31 0.84
N ASP A 209 -8.39 -27.33 -0.06
CA ASP A 209 -7.56 -27.18 -1.25
C ASP A 209 -6.38 -26.22 -1.07
N LEU A 210 -6.43 -25.32 -0.05
CA LEU A 210 -5.52 -24.18 -0.01
C LEU A 210 -4.68 -24.09 1.28
N LEU A 211 -4.47 -25.20 1.96
CA LEU A 211 -3.58 -25.26 3.12
C LEU A 211 -2.12 -25.46 2.66
N PRO A 212 -1.21 -24.53 3.01
CA PRO A 212 0.17 -24.57 2.52
C PRO A 212 0.96 -25.75 3.08
N LEU A 213 1.72 -26.44 2.23
CA LEU A 213 2.70 -27.44 2.60
C LEU A 213 3.94 -26.74 3.17
N LEU A 214 4.27 -27.05 4.43
CA LEU A 214 5.39 -26.46 5.16
C LEU A 214 6.61 -27.37 5.21
N ALA A 215 6.42 -28.65 5.54
CA ALA A 215 7.53 -29.56 5.76
C ALA A 215 7.14 -31.04 5.50
N ASP A 216 8.15 -31.88 5.30
CA ASP A 216 8.09 -33.32 5.44
C ASP A 216 8.57 -33.67 6.86
N VAL A 217 7.75 -34.36 7.64
CA VAL A 217 8.05 -34.69 9.03
C VAL A 217 9.06 -35.82 9.18
N SER A 218 9.39 -36.52 8.09
CA SER A 218 10.40 -37.61 8.03
C SER A 218 11.77 -37.14 7.52
N PHE A 219 11.88 -35.83 7.14
CA PHE A 219 13.10 -35.25 6.61
C PHE A 219 14.10 -34.97 7.73
N ASP A 220 15.23 -35.72 7.76
CA ASP A 220 16.32 -35.52 8.71
C ASP A 220 17.35 -34.52 8.15
N GLU A 221 17.75 -33.51 8.96
CA GLU A 221 18.82 -32.54 8.59
C GLU A 221 20.18 -33.23 8.36
N TYR A 222 20.37 -34.47 8.81
CA TYR A 222 21.63 -35.20 8.69
C TYR A 222 22.03 -35.49 7.23
N ASP A 223 21.09 -35.53 6.31
CA ASP A 223 21.36 -35.75 4.88
C ASP A 223 21.77 -34.50 4.10
N ALA A 224 21.55 -33.32 4.65
CA ALA A 224 21.84 -32.05 3.96
C ALA A 224 23.35 -31.69 3.94
N HIS A 225 24.17 -32.30 4.75
CA HIS A 225 25.64 -32.07 4.84
C HIS A 225 26.52 -33.22 4.38
N THR A 226 25.97 -34.35 3.99
CA THR A 226 26.77 -35.46 3.38
C THR A 226 26.99 -35.16 1.90
N THR A 227 28.02 -34.37 1.59
CA THR A 227 28.72 -34.52 0.31
C THR A 227 29.18 -35.99 0.18
N TYR A 228 28.80 -36.62 -0.93
CA TYR A 228 29.22 -37.95 -1.32
C TYR A 228 30.72 -38.16 -1.15
N ASP A 229 31.12 -38.72 -0.04
CA ASP A 229 32.41 -39.40 0.09
C ASP A 229 32.15 -40.79 0.72
N ALA A 230 31.88 -41.76 -0.16
CA ALA A 230 31.57 -43.14 0.18
C ALA A 230 32.85 -43.91 0.53
N GLN A 231 33.64 -43.47 1.52
CA GLN A 231 34.71 -44.29 2.06
C GLN A 231 35.13 -43.78 3.46
N THR A 232 34.33 -44.02 4.49
CA THR A 232 34.77 -44.28 5.87
C THR A 232 33.56 -44.50 6.76
N ALA A 233 32.94 -45.68 6.69
CA ALA A 233 32.06 -46.11 7.75
C ALA A 233 32.93 -46.68 8.88
N SER A 234 33.09 -45.93 9.97
CA SER A 234 33.61 -46.47 11.23
C SER A 234 32.44 -46.85 12.14
N GLU A 235 32.36 -48.13 12.44
CA GLU A 235 31.53 -48.71 13.47
C GLU A 235 31.85 -48.11 14.82
N ASN A 236 30.96 -47.25 15.36
CA ASN A 236 30.76 -46.98 16.80
C ASN A 236 29.83 -45.75 16.94
N ALA A 237 28.55 -45.98 17.08
CA ALA A 237 27.64 -45.04 17.72
C ALA A 237 26.38 -45.75 18.23
N GLU A 238 26.44 -46.26 19.45
CA GLU A 238 25.26 -46.46 20.30
C GLU A 238 24.98 -45.13 21.04
N GLU A 239 24.65 -44.09 20.33
CA GLU A 239 23.94 -42.93 20.87
C GLU A 239 22.59 -42.88 20.15
N GLN A 240 21.50 -43.15 20.89
CA GLN A 240 20.16 -42.90 20.37
C GLN A 240 20.09 -41.41 20.01
N PRO A 241 19.75 -41.03 18.78
CA PRO A 241 19.60 -39.62 18.42
C PRO A 241 18.53 -39.04 19.36
N GLU A 242 18.88 -37.95 20.05
CA GLU A 242 17.87 -37.09 20.69
C GLU A 242 16.82 -36.81 19.62
N ALA A 243 15.53 -36.95 19.99
CA ALA A 243 14.43 -36.71 19.08
C ALA A 243 14.58 -35.29 18.53
N VAL A 244 14.93 -35.17 17.24
CA VAL A 244 15.02 -33.91 16.55
C VAL A 244 13.64 -33.24 16.67
N GLU A 245 13.60 -32.12 17.39
CA GLU A 245 12.36 -31.40 17.60
C GLU A 245 11.87 -30.93 16.23
N LYS A 246 10.64 -31.32 15.85
CA LYS A 246 10.07 -30.94 14.55
C LYS A 246 10.06 -29.42 14.41
N PRO A 247 10.54 -28.84 13.31
CA PRO A 247 10.52 -27.41 13.13
C PRO A 247 9.06 -26.90 13.15
N THR A 248 8.69 -26.12 14.14
CA THR A 248 7.37 -25.48 14.21
C THR A 248 7.43 -24.08 13.61
N LEU A 249 6.29 -23.58 13.10
CA LEU A 249 6.22 -22.22 12.60
C LEU A 249 6.58 -21.22 13.68
N VAL A 250 6.13 -21.46 14.93
CA VAL A 250 6.42 -20.60 16.07
C VAL A 250 7.92 -20.57 16.39
N ALA A 251 8.59 -21.72 16.35
CA ALA A 251 10.06 -21.80 16.55
C ALA A 251 10.81 -21.03 15.47
N LEU A 252 10.43 -21.18 14.20
CA LEU A 252 11.01 -20.42 13.07
C LEU A 252 10.77 -18.91 13.21
N ALA A 253 9.59 -18.51 13.65
CA ALA A 253 9.26 -17.12 13.90
C ALA A 253 10.06 -16.54 15.08
N ALA A 254 10.20 -17.32 16.17
CA ALA A 254 10.99 -16.95 17.34
C ALA A 254 12.47 -16.74 17.00
N GLU A 255 13.07 -17.70 16.27
CA GLU A 255 14.45 -17.61 15.77
C GLU A 255 14.65 -16.36 14.92
N THR A 256 13.74 -16.12 13.95
CA THR A 256 13.79 -14.96 13.06
C THR A 256 13.67 -13.64 13.81
N ALA A 257 12.79 -13.57 14.82
CA ALA A 257 12.59 -12.38 15.64
C ALA A 257 13.68 -12.19 16.72
N GLY A 258 14.54 -13.19 16.95
CA GLY A 258 15.55 -13.19 18.00
C GLY A 258 14.96 -13.19 19.41
N VAL A 259 13.86 -13.92 19.62
CA VAL A 259 13.15 -14.05 20.89
C VAL A 259 13.07 -15.51 21.32
N ASP A 260 12.91 -15.76 22.61
CA ASP A 260 12.63 -17.10 23.13
C ASP A 260 11.19 -17.48 22.81
N ALA A 261 11.00 -18.66 22.21
CA ALA A 261 9.67 -19.16 21.83
C ALA A 261 8.70 -19.26 23.01
N GLU A 262 9.19 -19.56 24.23
CA GLU A 262 8.37 -19.63 25.45
C GLU A 262 7.82 -18.25 25.88
N THR A 263 8.40 -17.17 25.39
CA THR A 263 7.96 -15.80 25.69
C THR A 263 6.84 -15.32 24.75
N ILE A 264 6.56 -16.04 23.65
CA ILE A 264 5.51 -15.70 22.69
C ILE A 264 4.16 -16.12 23.30
N LEU A 265 3.27 -15.16 23.48
CA LEU A 265 1.94 -15.35 24.04
C LEU A 265 0.80 -15.23 23.03
N GLY A 266 1.12 -14.79 21.81
CA GLY A 266 0.17 -14.64 20.71
C GLY A 266 0.86 -14.20 19.43
N GLU A 267 0.15 -14.35 18.32
CA GLU A 267 0.72 -14.08 17.00
C GLU A 267 -0.34 -13.55 16.03
N ASP A 268 0.04 -12.57 15.22
CA ASP A 268 -0.70 -12.12 14.06
C ASP A 268 0.16 -12.38 12.82
N LEU A 269 0.11 -13.59 12.29
CA LEU A 269 0.93 -14.05 11.17
C LEU A 269 0.10 -14.24 9.91
N PHE A 270 0.70 -13.85 8.77
CA PHE A 270 0.07 -13.89 7.46
C PHE A 270 1.00 -14.51 6.43
N LEU A 271 0.42 -15.23 5.46
CA LEU A 271 1.13 -15.67 4.26
C LEU A 271 1.29 -14.50 3.30
N TYR A 272 2.43 -14.43 2.64
CA TYR A 272 2.63 -13.53 1.52
C TYR A 272 3.40 -14.22 0.38
N THR A 273 3.19 -13.76 -0.85
CA THR A 273 3.94 -14.26 -2.00
C THR A 273 5.36 -13.71 -2.02
N ARG A 274 6.33 -14.58 -2.28
CA ARG A 274 7.74 -14.22 -2.43
C ARG A 274 8.07 -13.55 -3.77
N GLN A 275 7.10 -13.45 -4.66
CA GLN A 275 7.32 -12.78 -5.94
C GLN A 275 7.62 -11.30 -5.72
N GLU A 276 8.82 -10.88 -6.10
CA GLU A 276 9.21 -9.48 -6.07
C GLU A 276 8.46 -8.66 -7.12
N GLY A 277 8.12 -7.42 -6.73
CA GLY A 277 7.59 -6.44 -7.66
C GLY A 277 8.62 -6.00 -8.69
N LYS A 278 8.19 -5.78 -9.94
CA LYS A 278 9.06 -5.37 -11.04
C LYS A 278 8.34 -4.58 -12.12
N MET A 279 9.09 -3.78 -12.85
CA MET A 279 8.60 -3.18 -14.09
C MET A 279 8.64 -4.21 -15.22
N ILE A 280 7.56 -4.31 -15.98
CA ILE A 280 7.37 -5.21 -17.11
C ILE A 280 6.82 -4.47 -18.33
N GLY A 281 6.76 -5.14 -19.46
CA GLY A 281 6.31 -4.60 -20.75
C GLY A 281 7.47 -4.35 -21.70
N ALA A 282 7.16 -4.05 -22.96
CA ALA A 282 8.17 -3.88 -24.02
C ALA A 282 9.14 -2.72 -23.76
N LYS A 283 8.68 -1.70 -23.00
CA LYS A 283 9.47 -0.52 -22.60
C LYS A 283 9.43 -0.27 -21.09
N GLY A 284 8.94 -1.22 -20.29
CA GLY A 284 8.74 -1.08 -18.87
C GLY A 284 7.53 -0.22 -18.50
N GLU A 285 6.45 -0.31 -19.28
CA GLU A 285 5.25 0.51 -19.15
C GLU A 285 4.36 0.14 -17.96
N PHE A 286 4.53 -1.07 -17.42
CA PHE A 286 3.69 -1.61 -16.38
C PHE A 286 4.50 -2.00 -15.15
N VAL A 287 3.84 -2.04 -14.03
CA VAL A 287 4.32 -2.59 -12.76
C VAL A 287 3.57 -3.88 -12.48
N LEU A 288 4.29 -4.92 -12.14
CA LEU A 288 3.75 -6.19 -11.66
C LEU A 288 4.22 -6.38 -10.21
N SER A 289 3.33 -6.39 -9.25
CA SER A 289 3.68 -6.48 -7.83
C SER A 289 2.53 -7.09 -7.01
N PRO A 290 2.81 -7.83 -5.92
CA PRO A 290 1.79 -8.10 -4.92
C PRO A 290 1.39 -6.79 -4.20
N ARG A 291 0.22 -6.77 -3.58
CA ARG A 291 -0.24 -5.72 -2.65
C ARG A 291 -0.19 -4.29 -3.24
N LEU A 292 -0.41 -4.13 -4.56
CA LEU A 292 -0.62 -2.80 -5.14
C LEU A 292 -1.86 -2.16 -4.54
N ASP A 293 -2.89 -2.93 -4.32
CA ASP A 293 -4.05 -2.62 -3.52
C ASP A 293 -3.76 -2.90 -2.04
N ASP A 294 -3.59 -1.88 -1.16
CA ASP A 294 -3.58 -0.45 -1.52
C ASP A 294 -2.23 0.22 -1.14
N LEU A 295 -1.15 -0.60 -1.02
CA LEU A 295 0.17 -0.07 -0.70
C LEU A 295 0.71 0.91 -1.75
N GLN A 296 0.18 0.89 -2.97
CA GLN A 296 0.49 1.88 -3.99
C GLN A 296 -0.03 3.27 -3.60
N SER A 297 -1.29 3.37 -3.14
CA SER A 297 -1.87 4.63 -2.66
C SER A 297 -1.24 5.04 -1.33
N ALA A 298 -1.06 4.10 -0.38
CA ALA A 298 -0.42 4.38 0.91
C ALA A 298 1.00 4.97 0.75
N PHE A 299 1.79 4.42 -0.18
CA PHE A 299 3.10 4.97 -0.54
C PHE A 299 2.99 6.36 -1.18
N ALA A 300 2.09 6.54 -2.16
CA ALA A 300 1.93 7.81 -2.86
C ALA A 300 1.49 8.94 -1.91
N LEU A 301 0.54 8.63 -1.00
CA LEU A 301 0.11 9.54 0.06
C LEU A 301 1.28 9.92 0.96
N THR A 302 1.98 8.94 1.53
CA THR A 302 3.08 9.18 2.46
C THR A 302 4.20 10.01 1.83
N LYS A 303 4.59 9.66 0.59
CA LYS A 303 5.61 10.41 -0.16
C LYS A 303 5.19 11.85 -0.43
N ALA A 304 3.99 12.08 -0.94
CA ALA A 304 3.48 13.43 -1.20
C ALA A 304 3.37 14.24 0.09
N PHE A 305 2.89 13.62 1.16
CA PHE A 305 2.69 14.24 2.46
C PHE A 305 4.00 14.72 3.10
N THR A 306 5.03 13.87 3.09
CA THR A 306 6.35 14.21 3.64
C THR A 306 7.04 15.35 2.89
N GLU A 307 6.73 15.52 1.60
CA GLU A 307 7.28 16.55 0.72
C GLU A 307 6.42 17.82 0.64
N SER A 308 5.27 17.86 1.33
CA SER A 308 4.32 18.98 1.31
C SER A 308 4.51 19.93 2.50
N THR A 309 4.05 21.17 2.32
CA THR A 309 4.01 22.20 3.36
C THR A 309 2.63 22.85 3.35
N PRO A 310 1.85 22.78 4.44
CA PRO A 310 0.51 23.35 4.51
C PRO A 310 0.55 24.88 4.49
N ALA A 311 -0.49 25.49 3.90
CA ALA A 311 -0.67 26.94 3.90
C ALA A 311 -1.74 27.40 4.90
N GLU A 312 -3.00 27.02 4.69
CA GLU A 312 -4.16 27.48 5.49
C GLU A 312 -4.89 26.33 6.21
N TYR A 313 -4.67 25.09 5.80
CA TYR A 313 -5.29 23.89 6.36
C TYR A 313 -4.28 23.08 7.17
N ILE A 314 -4.77 22.36 8.17
CA ILE A 314 -3.99 21.29 8.80
C ILE A 314 -3.99 20.09 7.85
N ASN A 315 -2.82 19.73 7.36
CA ASN A 315 -2.70 18.56 6.49
C ASN A 315 -2.74 17.28 7.33
N VAL A 316 -3.50 16.27 6.86
CA VAL A 316 -3.65 14.97 7.53
C VAL A 316 -3.49 13.87 6.50
N CYS A 317 -2.65 12.89 6.81
CA CYS A 317 -2.48 11.65 6.06
C CYS A 317 -2.86 10.48 6.96
N ALA A 318 -3.85 9.68 6.56
CA ALA A 318 -4.32 8.53 7.31
C ALA A 318 -4.11 7.24 6.49
N VAL A 319 -3.59 6.20 7.12
CA VAL A 319 -3.53 4.86 6.53
C VAL A 319 -4.13 3.89 7.53
N PHE A 320 -5.30 3.33 7.17
CA PHE A 320 -6.10 2.46 8.03
C PHE A 320 -5.79 1.00 7.79
N ASP A 321 -6.17 0.15 8.73
CA ASP A 321 -6.10 -1.31 8.63
C ASP A 321 -7.51 -1.91 8.48
N ASN A 322 -7.57 -3.18 8.08
CA ASN A 322 -8.79 -3.97 7.99
C ASN A 322 -9.84 -3.48 6.97
N GLU A 323 -9.44 -2.71 5.96
CA GLU A 323 -10.34 -2.33 4.86
C GLU A 323 -10.91 -3.58 4.19
N GLU A 324 -10.08 -4.54 3.87
CA GLU A 324 -10.37 -5.77 3.15
C GLU A 324 -11.34 -6.73 3.88
N VAL A 325 -11.61 -6.45 5.14
CA VAL A 325 -12.55 -7.19 5.98
C VAL A 325 -13.65 -6.31 6.60
N GLY A 326 -13.84 -5.08 6.07
CA GLY A 326 -14.95 -4.21 6.36
C GLY A 326 -14.70 -3.13 7.40
N SER A 327 -13.45 -2.80 7.73
CA SER A 327 -13.03 -1.65 8.57
C SER A 327 -13.57 -1.62 10.01
N GLY A 328 -14.32 -2.63 10.47
CA GLY A 328 -15.06 -2.65 11.74
C GLY A 328 -14.21 -2.93 12.99
N THR A 329 -12.96 -2.45 13.05
CA THR A 329 -12.06 -2.61 14.19
C THR A 329 -11.62 -1.24 14.72
N ARG A 330 -10.99 -1.20 15.92
CA ARG A 330 -10.52 0.06 16.52
C ARG A 330 -9.47 0.81 15.70
N GLN A 331 -8.79 0.12 14.78
CA GLN A 331 -7.77 0.66 13.86
C GLN A 331 -8.30 0.83 12.43
N GLY A 332 -9.50 0.38 12.13
CA GLY A 332 -10.14 0.52 10.82
C GLY A 332 -10.80 1.89 10.63
N ALA A 333 -11.20 2.17 9.39
CA ALA A 333 -11.85 3.41 9.01
C ALA A 333 -13.26 3.59 9.66
N ASP A 334 -13.90 2.48 10.06
CA ASP A 334 -15.20 2.47 10.79
C ASP A 334 -15.01 2.60 12.33
N SER A 335 -13.94 3.25 12.75
CA SER A 335 -13.67 3.59 14.14
C SER A 335 -13.66 5.09 14.35
N THR A 336 -13.58 5.51 15.62
CA THR A 336 -13.39 6.93 15.96
C THR A 336 -11.96 7.42 15.77
N PHE A 337 -11.04 6.60 15.22
CA PHE A 337 -9.62 6.96 15.17
C PHE A 337 -9.38 8.31 14.50
N LEU A 338 -9.96 8.55 13.33
CA LEU A 338 -9.81 9.83 12.64
C LEU A 338 -10.42 10.96 13.48
N GLU A 339 -11.65 10.80 13.97
CA GLU A 339 -12.35 11.78 14.76
C GLU A 339 -11.58 12.15 16.05
N ASP A 340 -11.12 11.13 16.80
CA ASP A 340 -10.34 11.31 18.03
C ASP A 340 -9.09 12.17 17.76
N ILE A 341 -8.37 11.89 16.68
CA ILE A 341 -7.15 12.63 16.33
C ILE A 341 -7.47 14.07 15.93
N LEU A 342 -8.50 14.31 15.11
CA LEU A 342 -8.89 15.66 14.71
C LEU A 342 -9.35 16.51 15.91
N GLN A 343 -10.09 15.91 16.84
CA GLN A 343 -10.49 16.58 18.09
C GLN A 343 -9.27 16.91 18.94
N ARG A 344 -8.33 15.99 19.12
CA ARG A 344 -7.10 16.20 19.90
C ARG A 344 -6.20 17.27 19.27
N ILE A 345 -6.15 17.36 17.94
CA ILE A 345 -5.46 18.46 17.25
C ILE A 345 -6.11 19.79 17.59
N ALA A 346 -7.43 19.89 17.51
CA ALA A 346 -8.16 21.12 17.84
C ALA A 346 -7.95 21.53 19.30
N GLU A 347 -8.06 20.60 20.25
CA GLU A 347 -7.80 20.83 21.67
C GLU A 347 -6.35 21.26 21.93
N GLY A 348 -5.37 20.61 21.34
CA GLY A 348 -3.95 20.95 21.46
C GLY A 348 -3.61 22.34 20.93
N LEU A 349 -4.40 22.84 19.97
CA LEU A 349 -4.33 24.20 19.42
C LEU A 349 -5.26 25.18 20.16
N GLN A 350 -5.87 24.77 21.28
CA GLN A 350 -6.78 25.57 22.10
C GLN A 350 -8.03 26.07 21.36
N ALA A 351 -8.45 25.37 20.32
CA ALA A 351 -9.70 25.64 19.62
C ALA A 351 -10.88 25.14 20.45
N ASP A 352 -11.93 25.96 20.57
CA ASP A 352 -13.17 25.48 21.18
C ASP A 352 -13.94 24.54 20.24
N HIS A 353 -14.91 23.82 20.78
CA HIS A 353 -15.72 22.87 20.00
C HIS A 353 -16.44 23.54 18.81
N SER A 354 -16.87 24.79 18.93
CA SER A 354 -17.49 25.54 17.82
C SER A 354 -16.48 25.79 16.70
N SER A 355 -15.23 26.09 17.04
CA SER A 355 -14.13 26.22 16.08
C SER A 355 -13.80 24.90 15.38
N TYR A 356 -13.73 23.81 16.15
CA TYR A 356 -13.57 22.46 15.59
C TYR A 356 -14.68 22.14 14.56
N LEU A 357 -15.95 22.37 14.90
CA LEU A 357 -17.05 22.11 13.97
C LEU A 357 -16.98 23.00 12.70
N ARG A 358 -16.51 24.24 12.80
CA ARG A 358 -16.26 25.08 11.62
C ARG A 358 -15.12 24.53 10.76
N TRP A 359 -14.04 24.05 11.39
CA TRP A 359 -12.93 23.42 10.67
C TRP A 359 -13.38 22.16 9.93
N VAL A 360 -14.14 21.28 10.59
CA VAL A 360 -14.72 20.08 9.95
C VAL A 360 -15.59 20.47 8.74
N ALA A 361 -16.40 21.52 8.86
CA ALA A 361 -17.30 21.97 7.79
C ALA A 361 -16.56 22.55 6.56
N ASP A 362 -15.35 23.14 6.72
CA ASP A 362 -14.51 23.64 5.62
C ASP A 362 -13.41 22.64 5.21
N SER A 363 -13.46 21.42 5.73
CA SER A 363 -12.50 20.36 5.43
C SER A 363 -12.80 19.61 4.14
N PHE A 364 -11.78 18.90 3.64
CA PHE A 364 -11.91 18.04 2.48
C PHE A 364 -11.12 16.74 2.67
N LEU A 365 -11.72 15.60 2.27
CA LEU A 365 -11.12 14.28 2.34
C LEU A 365 -10.95 13.67 0.93
N ILE A 366 -9.76 13.25 0.60
CA ILE A 366 -9.48 12.37 -0.54
C ILE A 366 -9.37 10.94 -0.01
N SER A 367 -10.31 10.07 -0.39
CA SER A 367 -10.25 8.64 -0.14
C SER A 367 -9.55 7.98 -1.34
N ALA A 368 -8.36 7.47 -1.12
CA ALA A 368 -7.54 6.85 -2.16
C ALA A 368 -7.48 5.33 -1.95
N ASP A 369 -7.93 4.60 -2.95
CA ASP A 369 -7.98 3.16 -3.00
C ASP A 369 -8.02 2.74 -4.47
N ASN A 370 -7.22 1.75 -4.89
CA ASN A 370 -7.02 1.46 -6.28
C ASN A 370 -8.32 1.21 -7.08
N ALA A 371 -8.27 1.40 -8.38
CA ALA A 371 -9.44 1.36 -9.27
C ALA A 371 -9.28 0.32 -10.38
N HIS A 372 -10.39 -0.33 -10.78
CA HIS A 372 -10.36 -1.29 -11.88
C HIS A 372 -10.09 -0.60 -13.23
N ALA A 373 -8.99 -0.99 -13.89
CA ALA A 373 -8.75 -0.62 -15.28
C ALA A 373 -9.52 -1.52 -16.25
N VAL A 374 -9.71 -1.05 -17.48
CA VAL A 374 -10.29 -1.88 -18.56
C VAL A 374 -9.42 -3.10 -18.81
N HIS A 375 -10.00 -4.28 -18.64
CA HIS A 375 -9.28 -5.54 -18.83
C HIS A 375 -9.06 -5.81 -20.32
N PRO A 376 -7.82 -6.09 -20.78
CA PRO A 376 -7.51 -6.19 -22.20
C PRO A 376 -8.23 -7.34 -22.91
N ASN A 377 -8.50 -8.45 -22.21
CA ASN A 377 -9.22 -9.61 -22.74
C ASN A 377 -10.74 -9.57 -22.47
N HIS A 378 -11.20 -8.67 -21.59
CA HIS A 378 -12.59 -8.56 -21.16
C HIS A 378 -13.04 -7.10 -21.08
N PRO A 379 -12.92 -6.32 -22.17
CA PRO A 379 -13.30 -4.91 -22.17
C PRO A 379 -14.79 -4.68 -21.92
N GLU A 380 -15.63 -5.69 -22.15
CA GLU A 380 -17.06 -5.70 -21.87
C GLU A 380 -17.42 -5.69 -20.38
N LYS A 381 -16.46 -5.98 -19.49
CA LYS A 381 -16.64 -5.90 -18.03
C LYS A 381 -16.64 -4.47 -17.49
N ALA A 382 -16.10 -3.51 -18.23
CA ALA A 382 -16.09 -2.11 -17.87
C ALA A 382 -17.36 -1.40 -18.37
N ASP A 383 -17.70 -0.27 -17.73
CA ASP A 383 -18.74 0.65 -18.23
C ASP A 383 -18.41 1.10 -19.66
N PRO A 384 -19.42 1.34 -20.53
CA PRO A 384 -19.15 1.70 -21.93
C PRO A 384 -18.46 3.07 -22.13
N ALA A 385 -18.53 3.99 -21.14
CA ALA A 385 -18.04 5.35 -21.26
C ALA A 385 -17.00 5.72 -20.17
N ASN A 386 -17.19 5.27 -18.94
CA ASN A 386 -16.29 5.57 -17.81
C ASN A 386 -15.23 4.47 -17.67
N ARG A 387 -14.19 4.58 -18.49
CA ARG A 387 -13.23 3.50 -18.82
C ARG A 387 -11.79 3.90 -18.50
N PRO A 388 -11.29 3.65 -17.30
CA PRO A 388 -9.91 3.96 -16.97
C PRO A 388 -8.91 2.96 -17.57
N TYR A 389 -7.73 3.46 -17.91
CA TYR A 389 -6.62 2.70 -18.49
C TYR A 389 -5.35 2.92 -17.67
N LEU A 390 -4.46 1.91 -17.65
CA LEU A 390 -3.15 2.00 -17.03
C LEU A 390 -2.33 3.16 -17.63
N ASN A 391 -1.55 3.85 -16.83
CA ASN A 391 -0.78 5.05 -17.19
C ASN A 391 -1.65 6.27 -17.57
N GLY A 392 -2.92 6.22 -17.28
CA GLY A 392 -3.88 7.30 -17.56
C GLY A 392 -4.07 8.30 -16.42
N GLY A 393 -3.36 8.15 -15.32
CA GLY A 393 -3.42 9.05 -14.17
C GLY A 393 -4.54 8.72 -13.19
N ILE A 394 -4.95 9.72 -12.43
CA ILE A 394 -5.93 9.59 -11.34
C ILE A 394 -7.29 9.15 -11.86
N VAL A 395 -7.87 8.15 -11.23
CA VAL A 395 -9.24 7.70 -11.50
C VAL A 395 -10.18 8.26 -10.45
N ILE A 396 -11.12 9.11 -10.85
CA ILE A 396 -12.18 9.64 -9.99
C ILE A 396 -13.34 8.65 -10.06
N LYS A 397 -13.71 8.06 -8.90
CA LYS A 397 -14.71 7.00 -8.80
C LYS A 397 -16.09 7.57 -8.51
N TYR A 398 -17.12 7.13 -9.24
CA TYR A 398 -18.51 7.52 -9.05
C TYR A 398 -19.40 6.31 -8.81
N HIS A 399 -20.37 6.45 -7.88
CA HIS A 399 -21.34 5.40 -7.61
C HIS A 399 -22.71 5.96 -7.25
N GLY A 400 -23.75 5.62 -8.03
CA GLY A 400 -25.12 6.09 -7.81
C GLY A 400 -25.72 5.69 -6.45
N GLY A 401 -25.28 4.56 -5.88
CA GLY A 401 -25.66 4.09 -4.54
C GLY A 401 -24.78 4.62 -3.40
N GLN A 402 -23.94 5.64 -3.67
CA GLN A 402 -23.09 6.31 -2.67
C GLN A 402 -22.12 5.37 -1.92
N LYS A 403 -21.68 4.29 -2.55
CA LYS A 403 -20.56 3.48 -2.03
C LYS A 403 -19.21 4.17 -2.23
N TYR A 404 -19.17 5.13 -3.15
CA TYR A 404 -18.15 6.17 -3.28
C TYR A 404 -18.83 7.50 -2.96
N THR A 405 -18.19 8.33 -2.17
CA THR A 405 -18.74 9.60 -1.67
C THR A 405 -18.70 10.74 -2.68
N THR A 406 -18.04 10.51 -3.82
CA THR A 406 -17.84 11.50 -4.87
C THR A 406 -19.16 12.10 -5.35
N ASP A 407 -19.24 13.42 -5.29
CA ASP A 407 -20.30 14.21 -5.92
C ASP A 407 -19.73 15.16 -6.99
N GLY A 408 -20.59 15.97 -7.61
CA GLY A 408 -20.18 16.90 -8.68
C GLY A 408 -19.20 17.97 -8.21
N ILE A 409 -19.30 18.41 -6.96
CA ILE A 409 -18.44 19.48 -6.39
C ILE A 409 -17.10 18.91 -5.98
N SER A 410 -17.09 17.79 -5.25
CA SER A 410 -15.86 17.13 -4.82
C SER A 410 -15.04 16.63 -5.99
N ALA A 411 -15.70 16.09 -7.02
CA ALA A 411 -15.04 15.72 -8.27
C ALA A 411 -14.44 16.91 -9.01
N ALA A 412 -15.13 18.08 -9.02
CA ALA A 412 -14.60 19.28 -9.65
C ALA A 412 -13.35 19.81 -8.93
N LYS A 413 -13.33 19.77 -7.60
CA LYS A 413 -12.13 20.10 -6.80
C LYS A 413 -10.96 19.19 -7.17
N MET A 414 -11.18 17.85 -7.21
CA MET A 414 -10.12 16.91 -7.56
C MET A 414 -9.58 17.12 -8.98
N LYS A 415 -10.46 17.42 -9.94
CA LYS A 415 -10.04 17.76 -11.32
C LYS A 415 -9.19 19.03 -11.35
N ASP A 416 -9.56 20.07 -10.58
CA ASP A 416 -8.78 21.30 -10.46
C ASP A 416 -7.37 21.03 -9.90
N TYR A 417 -7.23 20.22 -8.84
CA TYR A 417 -5.93 19.79 -8.33
C TYR A 417 -5.11 19.05 -9.40
N CYS A 418 -5.72 18.13 -10.16
CA CYS A 418 -5.04 17.44 -11.25
C CYS A 418 -4.59 18.40 -12.37
N GLU A 419 -5.43 19.38 -12.74
CA GLU A 419 -5.10 20.38 -13.77
C GLU A 419 -3.95 21.30 -13.32
N ARG A 420 -3.96 21.77 -12.08
CA ARG A 420 -2.87 22.57 -11.50
C ARG A 420 -1.56 21.79 -11.42
N ALA A 421 -1.63 20.51 -11.01
CA ALA A 421 -0.49 19.60 -10.98
C ALA A 421 -0.03 19.13 -12.38
N LYS A 422 -0.79 19.41 -13.44
CA LYS A 422 -0.59 18.90 -14.82
C LYS A 422 -0.57 17.37 -14.87
N VAL A 423 -1.48 16.76 -14.15
CA VAL A 423 -1.70 15.32 -14.04
C VAL A 423 -2.95 14.93 -14.82
N PRO A 424 -2.90 13.90 -15.67
CA PRO A 424 -4.11 13.39 -16.31
C PRO A 424 -5.04 12.73 -15.30
N TYR A 425 -6.34 12.79 -15.57
CA TYR A 425 -7.35 12.10 -14.78
C TYR A 425 -8.37 11.39 -15.67
N GLN A 426 -9.00 10.38 -15.11
CA GLN A 426 -10.00 9.54 -15.75
C GLN A 426 -11.22 9.40 -14.84
N THR A 427 -12.32 8.89 -15.38
CA THR A 427 -13.53 8.62 -14.59
C THR A 427 -13.84 7.13 -14.56
N TYR A 428 -14.33 6.65 -13.45
CA TYR A 428 -14.80 5.28 -13.26
C TYR A 428 -16.22 5.25 -12.74
N ALA A 429 -17.03 4.39 -13.32
CA ALA A 429 -18.31 3.95 -12.78
C ALA A 429 -18.44 2.46 -13.02
N ASN A 430 -19.12 1.75 -12.14
CA ASN A 430 -19.47 0.35 -12.38
C ASN A 430 -20.44 0.23 -13.54
N ARG A 431 -20.42 -0.90 -14.26
CA ARG A 431 -21.53 -1.27 -15.14
C ARG A 431 -22.81 -1.31 -14.30
N SER A 432 -23.93 -0.88 -14.88
CA SER A 432 -25.21 -0.78 -14.16
C SER A 432 -25.75 -2.13 -13.64
N ASP A 433 -25.23 -3.24 -14.17
CA ASP A 433 -25.56 -4.61 -13.78
C ASP A 433 -24.56 -5.24 -12.78
N ILE A 434 -23.57 -4.47 -12.31
CA ILE A 434 -22.54 -4.91 -11.35
C ILE A 434 -22.66 -4.08 -10.08
N ALA A 435 -22.73 -4.74 -8.93
CA ALA A 435 -22.92 -4.07 -7.64
C ALA A 435 -21.71 -3.22 -7.17
N GLY A 436 -20.50 -3.52 -7.63
CA GLY A 436 -19.28 -2.84 -7.22
C GLY A 436 -18.92 -3.02 -5.74
N GLY A 437 -17.67 -2.67 -5.40
CA GLY A 437 -17.17 -2.60 -4.03
C GLY A 437 -17.55 -1.30 -3.31
N SER A 438 -17.07 -1.14 -2.08
CA SER A 438 -17.08 0.08 -1.26
C SER A 438 -15.63 0.47 -0.97
N THR A 439 -15.40 1.65 -0.43
CA THR A 439 -14.07 2.17 -0.08
C THR A 439 -14.10 2.86 1.28
N LEU A 440 -12.94 3.31 1.74
CA LEU A 440 -12.76 4.04 3.00
C LEU A 440 -13.60 5.32 3.10
N GLY A 441 -13.90 5.98 1.97
CA GLY A 441 -14.53 7.29 1.93
C GLY A 441 -15.89 7.33 2.61
N ASN A 442 -16.82 6.45 2.20
CA ASN A 442 -18.16 6.43 2.78
C ASN A 442 -18.18 5.91 4.23
N ILE A 443 -17.18 5.12 4.63
CA ILE A 443 -17.03 4.61 6.00
C ILE A 443 -16.51 5.73 6.90
N SER A 444 -15.39 6.36 6.55
CA SER A 444 -14.80 7.45 7.35
C SER A 444 -15.73 8.64 7.51
N THR A 445 -16.50 9.01 6.47
CA THR A 445 -17.45 10.13 6.52
C THR A 445 -18.67 9.87 7.40
N ALA A 446 -18.92 8.63 7.80
CA ALA A 446 -19.94 8.32 8.80
C ALA A 446 -19.55 8.82 10.19
N HIS A 447 -18.25 8.90 10.50
CA HIS A 447 -17.70 9.38 11.77
C HIS A 447 -17.28 10.86 11.72
N VAL A 448 -16.72 11.31 10.59
CA VAL A 448 -16.31 12.70 10.37
C VAL A 448 -17.02 13.21 9.12
N SER A 449 -18.10 13.96 9.30
CA SER A 449 -18.96 14.44 8.21
C SER A 449 -18.31 15.58 7.42
N VAL A 450 -17.48 15.22 6.43
CA VAL A 450 -16.75 16.15 5.57
C VAL A 450 -17.07 15.94 4.09
N SER A 451 -16.86 16.98 3.26
CA SER A 451 -16.87 16.82 1.81
C SER A 451 -15.74 15.89 1.37
N SER A 452 -16.04 14.91 0.51
CA SER A 452 -15.03 13.91 0.12
C SER A 452 -15.12 13.48 -1.34
N VAL A 453 -14.01 12.99 -1.86
CA VAL A 453 -13.88 12.39 -3.19
C VAL A 453 -13.18 11.06 -3.09
N ASP A 454 -13.70 10.05 -3.78
CA ASP A 454 -13.04 8.76 -3.93
C ASP A 454 -12.23 8.73 -5.22
N ILE A 455 -10.95 8.47 -5.08
CA ILE A 455 -10.02 8.32 -6.19
C ILE A 455 -9.34 6.96 -6.14
N GLY A 456 -8.63 6.61 -7.20
CA GLY A 456 -7.76 5.43 -7.21
C GLY A 456 -6.74 5.48 -8.33
N LEU A 457 -5.81 4.53 -8.30
CA LEU A 457 -4.87 4.28 -9.38
C LEU A 457 -5.35 3.08 -10.19
N PRO A 458 -5.31 3.16 -11.53
CA PRO A 458 -5.86 2.10 -12.36
C PRO A 458 -4.99 0.84 -12.26
N GLN A 459 -5.62 -0.31 -11.98
CA GLN A 459 -4.94 -1.60 -11.93
C GLN A 459 -5.75 -2.72 -12.56
N LEU A 460 -5.07 -3.83 -12.87
CA LEU A 460 -5.63 -5.10 -13.33
C LEU A 460 -5.36 -6.17 -12.28
N ALA A 461 -6.21 -7.19 -12.25
CA ALA A 461 -6.09 -8.34 -11.36
C ALA A 461 -6.07 -7.95 -9.86
N MET A 462 -6.85 -6.93 -9.49
CA MET A 462 -7.08 -6.55 -8.09
C MET A 462 -7.43 -7.78 -7.25
N HIS A 463 -6.85 -7.89 -6.04
CA HIS A 463 -6.98 -9.04 -5.14
C HIS A 463 -6.34 -10.36 -5.64
N SER A 464 -5.55 -10.31 -6.70
CA SER A 464 -4.66 -11.42 -7.06
C SER A 464 -3.45 -11.46 -6.13
N ALA A 465 -2.81 -12.61 -5.98
CA ALA A 465 -1.53 -12.69 -5.27
C ALA A 465 -0.44 -11.80 -5.92
N VAL A 466 -0.62 -11.41 -7.18
CA VAL A 466 0.21 -10.45 -7.92
C VAL A 466 -0.68 -9.66 -8.88
N GLU A 467 -0.58 -8.35 -8.83
CA GLU A 467 -1.43 -7.38 -9.51
C GLU A 467 -0.63 -6.58 -10.54
N THR A 468 -1.31 -5.84 -11.41
CA THR A 468 -0.65 -5.07 -12.48
C THR A 468 -1.18 -3.64 -12.50
N ALA A 469 -0.27 -2.66 -12.48
CA ALA A 469 -0.59 -1.23 -12.57
C ALA A 469 0.23 -0.53 -13.66
N GLY A 470 -0.08 0.73 -13.93
CA GLY A 470 0.71 1.58 -14.82
C GLY A 470 1.94 2.15 -14.11
N MET A 471 3.08 2.15 -14.77
CA MET A 471 4.35 2.63 -14.22
C MET A 471 4.32 4.14 -13.86
N LYS A 472 3.47 4.93 -14.54
CA LYS A 472 3.38 6.38 -14.33
C LYS A 472 2.42 6.79 -13.22
N ASP A 473 1.46 5.95 -12.89
CA ASP A 473 0.27 6.38 -12.13
C ASP A 473 0.60 6.77 -10.69
N THR A 474 1.58 6.10 -10.04
CA THR A 474 2.04 6.46 -8.69
C THR A 474 2.62 7.89 -8.63
N GLU A 475 3.45 8.26 -9.60
CA GLU A 475 4.01 9.62 -9.65
C GLU A 475 2.94 10.67 -9.94
N TYR A 476 1.94 10.34 -10.76
CA TYR A 476 0.79 11.22 -10.97
C TYR A 476 0.03 11.45 -9.66
N ALA A 477 -0.18 10.40 -8.85
CA ALA A 477 -0.79 10.54 -7.53
C ALA A 477 0.03 11.46 -6.62
N VAL A 478 1.34 11.22 -6.52
CA VAL A 478 2.24 12.06 -5.71
C VAL A 478 2.13 13.54 -6.10
N ARG A 479 2.13 13.85 -7.39
CA ARG A 479 2.02 15.25 -7.87
C ARG A 479 0.67 15.89 -7.54
N ALA A 480 -0.43 15.19 -7.77
CA ALA A 480 -1.77 15.71 -7.48
C ALA A 480 -1.98 15.93 -5.97
N LEU A 481 -1.52 15.01 -5.13
CA LEU A 481 -1.61 15.11 -3.67
C LEU A 481 -0.71 16.22 -3.10
N LYS A 482 0.46 16.46 -3.68
CA LYS A 482 1.31 17.61 -3.29
C LYS A 482 0.62 18.94 -3.59
N GLU A 483 -0.09 19.04 -4.70
CA GLU A 483 -0.88 20.23 -5.05
C GLU A 483 -2.03 20.43 -4.04
N PHE A 484 -2.73 19.36 -3.68
CA PHE A 484 -3.78 19.36 -2.67
C PHE A 484 -3.28 19.82 -1.30
N TRP A 485 -2.18 19.28 -0.82
CA TRP A 485 -1.62 19.62 0.49
C TRP A 485 -0.79 20.91 0.51
N GLY A 486 -0.55 21.55 -0.63
CA GLY A 486 0.10 22.85 -0.75
C GLY A 486 -0.85 24.05 -0.60
N GLU A 487 -2.16 23.82 -0.49
CA GLU A 487 -3.21 24.86 -0.40
C GLU A 487 -3.42 25.47 1.02
#